data_c31081d4d98828501ca0aefbba3dd388
#
_entry.id   c31081d4d98828501ca0aefbba3dd388
#
_cell.length_a   1.000
_cell.length_b   1.000
_cell.length_c   1.000
_cell.angle_alpha   90.00
_cell.angle_beta   90.00
_cell.angle_gamma   90.00
#
_symmetry.space_group_name_H-M   'P 1'
#
loop_
_entity.id
_entity.type
_entity.pdbx_description
1 polymer ?
#
loop_
_entity_poly.entity_id
_entity_poly.type
_entity_poly.pdbx_seq_one_letter_code
_entity_poly.pdbx_strand_id
1 'polypeptide(L)'
;KKDDDVFFVKDIKGIFVFDKEGRFKNEIGRRGNGPGEYFYIDNFYLDRKNKLVCLIFNAKKQILQYDYDGNYVSTLHFDENDMNIESVMMCGEDEFLAYYPLPNDVFHGDSEYRRFKKKESMLVSDKIMDAKKLTSKKTFYPFLYFPMISFDNQYFFISVFSNKIYKYEDGKVQPAYYIDIPNLIPSGAFLEEHKDTDFFELMKIMKQNEIGTGILALEASLDYLFALVDKNTLIWDKEKGILISHTYNSNLNLYSSILVGGASDEHIGSLSASFFYENKGDIKRGKDEMLSMLADTLSDEDNPVLYQYYFKKNLVELLVEKYEL
;
A
#
# COMPACT_ATOMS: atom_id res chain seq x y z
N LYS A 1 10.01 1.71 -3.86
CA LYS A 1 10.22 0.28 -3.54
C LYS A 1 11.72 0.00 -3.44
N LYS A 2 12.10 -1.08 -2.73
CA LYS A 2 13.51 -1.46 -2.53
C LYS A 2 13.70 -2.94 -2.88
N ASP A 3 14.86 -3.28 -3.44
CA ASP A 3 15.36 -4.63 -3.58
C ASP A 3 16.89 -4.62 -3.36
N ASP A 4 17.38 -5.41 -2.40
CA ASP A 4 18.75 -5.35 -1.91
C ASP A 4 19.18 -3.88 -1.59
N ASP A 5 20.26 -3.41 -2.19
CA ASP A 5 20.81 -2.05 -2.03
C ASP A 5 20.30 -1.05 -3.09
N VAL A 6 19.19 -1.36 -3.79
CA VAL A 6 18.65 -0.55 -4.88
C VAL A 6 17.28 0.00 -4.54
N PHE A 7 17.10 1.31 -4.71
CA PHE A 7 15.83 1.99 -4.50
C PHE A 7 15.19 2.39 -5.82
N PHE A 8 13.91 2.10 -5.96
CA PHE A 8 13.07 2.46 -7.10
C PHE A 8 12.04 3.49 -6.67
N VAL A 9 12.13 4.68 -7.20
CA VAL A 9 11.27 5.82 -6.86
C VAL A 9 10.42 6.16 -8.07
N LYS A 10 9.10 6.06 -7.93
CA LYS A 10 8.15 6.51 -8.96
C LYS A 10 7.80 7.96 -8.70
N ASP A 11 7.88 8.76 -9.73
CA ASP A 11 7.33 10.10 -9.76
C ASP A 11 6.44 10.26 -11.01
N ILE A 12 5.92 11.47 -11.25
CA ILE A 12 5.08 11.79 -12.42
C ILE A 12 5.86 11.65 -13.75
N LYS A 13 7.19 11.74 -13.71
CA LYS A 13 8.03 11.67 -14.90
C LYS A 13 8.41 10.23 -15.26
N GLY A 14 8.56 9.34 -14.28
CA GLY A 14 9.01 7.97 -14.51
C GLY A 14 9.38 7.23 -13.25
N ILE A 15 10.20 6.20 -13.41
CA ILE A 15 10.79 5.45 -12.30
C ILE A 15 12.29 5.63 -12.34
N PHE A 16 12.82 6.14 -11.24
CA PHE A 16 14.23 6.45 -11.06
C PHE A 16 14.87 5.46 -10.10
N VAL A 17 16.08 5.04 -10.43
CA VAL A 17 16.85 4.05 -9.68
C VAL A 17 17.98 4.75 -8.96
N PHE A 18 18.11 4.44 -7.66
CA PHE A 18 19.15 4.97 -6.79
C PHE A 18 19.87 3.84 -6.07
N ASP A 19 21.14 4.04 -5.75
CA ASP A 19 21.90 3.14 -4.88
C ASP A 19 21.57 3.42 -3.39
N LYS A 20 22.19 2.64 -2.50
CA LYS A 20 21.97 2.77 -1.04
C LYS A 20 22.48 4.08 -0.45
N GLU A 21 23.37 4.78 -1.12
CA GLU A 21 23.84 6.11 -0.74
C GLU A 21 22.96 7.24 -1.31
N GLY A 22 21.84 6.88 -2.02
CA GLY A 22 20.93 7.84 -2.63
C GLY A 22 21.44 8.46 -3.94
N ARG A 23 22.49 7.90 -4.54
CA ARG A 23 23.01 8.40 -5.82
C ARG A 23 22.18 7.84 -6.97
N PHE A 24 21.78 8.72 -7.88
CA PHE A 24 21.07 8.33 -9.08
C PHE A 24 21.89 7.36 -9.94
N LYS A 25 21.27 6.28 -10.39
CA LYS A 25 21.86 5.28 -11.28
C LYS A 25 21.32 5.43 -12.70
N ASN A 26 20.04 5.22 -12.88
CA ASN A 26 19.37 5.24 -14.18
C ASN A 26 17.85 5.46 -14.01
N GLU A 27 17.18 5.61 -15.14
CA GLU A 27 15.72 5.62 -15.27
C GLU A 27 15.26 4.30 -15.89
N ILE A 28 14.10 3.79 -15.44
CA ILE A 28 13.50 2.59 -15.99
C ILE A 28 12.66 2.93 -17.22
N GLY A 29 13.10 2.42 -18.39
CA GLY A 29 12.46 2.70 -19.66
C GLY A 29 12.54 4.17 -20.05
N ARG A 30 11.66 4.61 -20.93
CA ARG A 30 11.55 6.03 -21.32
C ARG A 30 10.13 6.36 -21.77
N ARG A 31 9.79 7.64 -21.71
CA ARG A 31 8.50 8.13 -22.20
C ARG A 31 8.46 8.16 -23.72
N GLY A 32 7.36 7.66 -24.30
CA GLY A 32 7.12 7.65 -25.71
C GLY A 32 5.96 6.74 -26.09
N ASN A 33 5.82 6.50 -27.42
CA ASN A 33 4.77 5.65 -27.99
C ASN A 33 5.32 4.43 -28.74
N GLY A 34 6.63 4.22 -28.72
CA GLY A 34 7.29 3.09 -29.36
C GLY A 34 7.14 1.79 -28.55
N PRO A 35 7.58 0.65 -29.12
CA PRO A 35 7.64 -0.61 -28.41
C PRO A 35 8.50 -0.47 -27.13
N GLY A 36 7.97 -0.90 -25.99
CA GLY A 36 8.67 -0.75 -24.72
C GLY A 36 8.80 0.69 -24.23
N GLU A 37 8.03 1.65 -24.75
CA GLU A 37 7.91 3.00 -24.22
C GLU A 37 6.57 3.18 -23.52
N TYR A 38 6.53 4.07 -22.52
CA TYR A 38 5.31 4.38 -21.79
C TYR A 38 4.99 5.87 -21.85
N PHE A 39 3.72 6.20 -21.89
CA PHE A 39 3.28 7.59 -21.80
C PHE A 39 2.97 7.98 -20.34
N TYR A 40 2.37 7.06 -19.60
CA TYR A 40 1.98 7.19 -18.20
C TYR A 40 2.16 5.84 -17.50
N ILE A 41 2.44 5.86 -16.22
CA ILE A 41 2.56 4.66 -15.37
C ILE A 41 1.52 4.76 -14.27
N ASP A 42 0.57 3.83 -14.23
CA ASP A 42 -0.42 3.78 -13.14
C ASP A 42 0.27 3.38 -11.83
N ASN A 43 0.93 2.24 -11.84
CA ASN A 43 1.71 1.75 -10.71
C ASN A 43 2.85 0.85 -11.18
N PHE A 44 3.68 0.35 -10.26
CA PHE A 44 4.72 -0.62 -10.57
C PHE A 44 4.93 -1.61 -9.43
N TYR A 45 5.48 -2.77 -9.75
CA TYR A 45 5.95 -3.74 -8.78
C TYR A 45 7.33 -4.29 -9.18
N LEU A 46 8.00 -4.94 -8.23
CA LEU A 46 9.29 -5.59 -8.48
C LEU A 46 9.07 -7.11 -8.50
N ASP A 47 9.49 -7.73 -9.57
CA ASP A 47 9.73 -9.17 -9.61
C ASP A 47 11.17 -9.41 -9.17
N ARG A 48 11.35 -9.57 -7.87
CA ARG A 48 12.68 -9.70 -7.26
C ARG A 48 13.43 -10.96 -7.70
N LYS A 49 12.69 -12.06 -7.98
CA LYS A 49 13.29 -13.31 -8.43
C LYS A 49 13.95 -13.16 -9.80
N ASN A 50 13.28 -12.51 -10.71
CA ASN A 50 13.75 -12.30 -12.08
C ASN A 50 14.48 -10.96 -12.28
N LYS A 51 14.63 -10.16 -11.20
CA LYS A 51 15.23 -8.81 -11.23
C LYS A 51 14.57 -7.91 -12.28
N LEU A 52 13.21 -7.87 -12.27
CA LEU A 52 12.44 -7.05 -13.20
C LEU A 52 11.68 -5.95 -12.46
N VAL A 53 11.59 -4.79 -13.12
CA VAL A 53 10.66 -3.71 -12.79
C VAL A 53 9.48 -3.81 -13.74
N CYS A 54 8.29 -4.02 -13.19
CA CYS A 54 7.07 -4.28 -13.95
C CYS A 54 6.13 -3.07 -13.82
N LEU A 55 5.93 -2.34 -14.92
CA LEU A 55 5.13 -1.13 -14.99
C LEU A 55 3.70 -1.47 -15.42
N ILE A 56 2.72 -1.13 -14.60
CA ILE A 56 1.30 -1.32 -14.91
C ILE A 56 0.84 -0.15 -15.77
N PHE A 57 0.29 -0.47 -16.94
CA PHE A 57 -0.25 0.50 -17.87
C PHE A 57 -1.70 0.11 -18.24
N ASN A 58 -2.64 0.52 -17.41
CA ASN A 58 -4.05 0.16 -17.52
C ASN A 58 -4.68 0.61 -18.86
N ALA A 59 -4.35 1.81 -19.34
CA ALA A 59 -4.91 2.34 -20.58
C ALA A 59 -4.61 1.48 -21.82
N LYS A 60 -3.49 0.75 -21.82
CA LYS A 60 -3.13 -0.20 -22.86
C LYS A 60 -3.28 -1.67 -22.46
N LYS A 61 -3.76 -1.94 -21.24
CA LYS A 61 -3.94 -3.30 -20.69
C LYS A 61 -2.65 -4.11 -20.75
N GLN A 62 -1.58 -3.49 -20.30
CA GLN A 62 -0.22 -4.02 -20.41
C GLN A 62 0.53 -3.88 -19.10
N ILE A 63 1.45 -4.81 -18.88
CA ILE A 63 2.54 -4.68 -17.92
C ILE A 63 3.83 -4.70 -18.74
N LEU A 64 4.55 -3.60 -18.72
CA LEU A 64 5.86 -3.50 -19.35
C LEU A 64 6.92 -3.98 -18.38
N GLN A 65 7.79 -4.87 -18.82
CA GLN A 65 8.84 -5.45 -17.98
C GLN A 65 10.21 -4.93 -18.45
N TYR A 66 10.99 -4.43 -17.49
CA TYR A 66 12.34 -3.94 -17.68
C TYR A 66 13.29 -4.61 -16.70
N ASP A 67 14.56 -4.76 -17.05
CA ASP A 67 15.59 -5.09 -16.09
C ASP A 67 15.90 -3.89 -15.16
N TYR A 68 16.72 -4.09 -14.15
CA TYR A 68 17.09 -3.04 -13.20
C TYR A 68 18.00 -1.95 -13.81
N ASP A 69 18.58 -2.20 -14.98
CA ASP A 69 19.35 -1.21 -15.76
C ASP A 69 18.45 -0.37 -16.68
N GLY A 70 17.15 -0.66 -16.70
CA GLY A 70 16.14 0.08 -17.45
C GLY A 70 15.95 -0.41 -18.90
N ASN A 71 16.55 -1.55 -19.28
CA ASN A 71 16.36 -2.12 -20.61
C ASN A 71 15.01 -2.83 -20.70
N TYR A 72 14.29 -2.60 -21.79
CA TYR A 72 13.03 -3.29 -22.05
C TYR A 72 13.26 -4.80 -22.26
N VAL A 73 12.48 -5.62 -21.57
CA VAL A 73 12.55 -7.08 -21.64
C VAL A 73 11.35 -7.65 -22.39
N SER A 74 10.13 -7.33 -21.94
CA SER A 74 8.92 -7.88 -22.54
C SER A 74 7.66 -7.10 -22.15
N THR A 75 6.55 -7.42 -22.81
CA THR A 75 5.22 -6.95 -22.44
C THR A 75 4.32 -8.12 -22.12
N LEU A 76 3.61 -8.04 -21.00
CA LEU A 76 2.50 -8.92 -20.67
C LEU A 76 1.19 -8.18 -20.96
N HIS A 77 0.20 -8.89 -21.50
CA HIS A 77 -1.10 -8.34 -21.81
C HIS A 77 -2.15 -8.94 -20.88
N PHE A 78 -3.10 -8.14 -20.43
CA PHE A 78 -4.26 -8.63 -19.70
C PHE A 78 -5.57 -8.34 -20.44
N ASP A 79 -6.64 -9.05 -20.07
CA ASP A 79 -7.93 -8.97 -20.74
C ASP A 79 -8.56 -7.57 -20.62
N GLU A 80 -9.43 -7.24 -21.56
CA GLU A 80 -10.15 -5.97 -21.59
C GLU A 80 -10.96 -5.70 -20.32
N ASN A 81 -11.43 -6.76 -19.68
CA ASN A 81 -12.20 -6.68 -18.45
C ASN A 81 -11.33 -6.46 -17.20
N ASP A 82 -10.01 -6.58 -17.30
CA ASP A 82 -9.06 -6.44 -16.19
C ASP A 82 -8.44 -5.03 -16.17
N MET A 83 -9.26 -3.99 -16.21
CA MET A 83 -8.82 -2.60 -16.14
C MET A 83 -8.75 -2.08 -14.70
N ASN A 84 -7.95 -1.03 -14.49
CA ASN A 84 -7.80 -0.34 -13.21
C ASN A 84 -7.12 -1.17 -12.11
N ILE A 85 -6.13 -1.98 -12.48
CA ILE A 85 -5.25 -2.60 -11.50
C ILE A 85 -4.51 -1.49 -10.74
N GLU A 86 -4.74 -1.40 -9.43
CA GLU A 86 -4.09 -0.41 -8.58
C GLU A 86 -2.81 -0.97 -7.96
N SER A 87 -2.85 -2.21 -7.51
CA SER A 87 -1.72 -2.84 -6.85
C SER A 87 -1.57 -4.29 -7.26
N VAL A 88 -0.32 -4.76 -7.34
CA VAL A 88 0.03 -6.14 -7.65
C VAL A 88 1.03 -6.66 -6.64
N MET A 89 0.83 -7.91 -6.22
CA MET A 89 1.74 -8.65 -5.36
C MET A 89 2.01 -10.03 -5.98
N MET A 90 3.30 -10.35 -6.18
CA MET A 90 3.71 -11.68 -6.62
C MET A 90 3.41 -12.70 -5.52
N CYS A 91 2.75 -13.80 -5.85
CA CYS A 91 2.42 -14.89 -4.93
C CYS A 91 2.86 -16.26 -5.45
N GLY A 92 3.63 -16.30 -6.49
CA GLY A 92 4.24 -17.46 -7.12
C GLY A 92 5.18 -17.05 -8.23
N GLU A 93 5.73 -18.02 -8.96
CA GLU A 93 6.68 -17.75 -10.04
C GLU A 93 6.01 -17.02 -11.22
N ASP A 94 4.83 -17.48 -11.61
CA ASP A 94 4.01 -16.92 -12.69
C ASP A 94 2.60 -16.55 -12.20
N GLU A 95 2.48 -16.28 -10.91
CA GLU A 95 1.19 -16.00 -10.28
C GLU A 95 1.28 -14.75 -9.41
N PHE A 96 0.27 -13.89 -9.50
CA PHE A 96 0.16 -12.70 -8.69
C PHE A 96 -1.29 -12.33 -8.39
N LEU A 97 -1.46 -11.62 -7.29
CA LEU A 97 -2.71 -11.01 -6.88
C LEU A 97 -2.76 -9.57 -7.37
N ALA A 98 -3.92 -9.15 -7.85
CA ALA A 98 -4.18 -7.78 -8.20
C ALA A 98 -5.35 -7.23 -7.39
N TYR A 99 -5.21 -6.00 -6.91
CA TYR A 99 -6.22 -5.23 -6.21
C TYR A 99 -6.85 -4.19 -7.14
N TYR A 100 -8.17 -4.08 -7.05
CA TYR A 100 -9.01 -3.15 -7.79
C TYR A 100 -9.75 -2.24 -6.82
N PRO A 101 -9.42 -0.95 -6.75
CA PRO A 101 -9.95 -0.05 -5.72
C PRO A 101 -11.42 0.33 -5.94
N LEU A 102 -11.93 0.13 -7.14
CA LEU A 102 -13.27 0.58 -7.51
C LEU A 102 -14.04 -0.52 -8.24
N PRO A 103 -15.08 -1.09 -7.64
CA PRO A 103 -16.11 -1.76 -8.41
C PRO A 103 -16.85 -0.68 -9.20
N ASN A 104 -16.50 -0.57 -10.46
CA ASN A 104 -17.07 0.42 -11.34
C ASN A 104 -17.99 -0.28 -12.33
N ASP A 105 -19.28 0.04 -12.35
CA ASP A 105 -20.23 -0.47 -13.35
C ASP A 105 -19.79 -0.16 -14.79
N VAL A 106 -18.88 0.82 -14.97
CA VAL A 106 -18.31 1.21 -16.27
C VAL A 106 -17.24 0.24 -16.74
N PHE A 107 -16.53 -0.46 -15.81
CA PHE A 107 -15.36 -1.29 -16.11
C PHE A 107 -15.53 -2.77 -15.70
N HIS A 108 -16.75 -3.29 -15.63
CA HIS A 108 -17.04 -4.69 -15.26
C HIS A 108 -16.42 -5.14 -13.92
N GLY A 109 -16.19 -4.20 -12.98
CA GLY A 109 -15.54 -4.45 -11.70
C GLY A 109 -16.52 -5.04 -10.68
N ASP A 110 -16.75 -6.33 -10.74
CA ASP A 110 -17.45 -7.09 -9.71
C ASP A 110 -16.47 -7.71 -8.68
N SER A 111 -15.18 -7.45 -8.85
CA SER A 111 -14.11 -8.06 -8.04
C SER A 111 -13.27 -6.98 -7.37
N GLU A 112 -12.98 -7.18 -6.08
CA GLU A 112 -11.99 -6.39 -5.35
C GLU A 112 -10.58 -6.99 -5.55
N TYR A 113 -10.48 -8.31 -5.64
CA TYR A 113 -9.23 -9.01 -5.90
C TYR A 113 -9.38 -10.07 -6.99
N ARG A 114 -8.36 -10.13 -7.84
CA ARG A 114 -8.20 -11.18 -8.85
C ARG A 114 -6.82 -11.80 -8.74
N ARG A 115 -6.75 -13.08 -9.08
CA ARG A 115 -5.50 -13.80 -9.27
C ARG A 115 -5.17 -13.82 -10.74
N PHE A 116 -3.95 -13.52 -11.09
CA PHE A 116 -3.42 -13.65 -12.44
C PHE A 116 -2.44 -14.80 -12.53
N LYS A 117 -2.50 -15.53 -13.63
CA LYS A 117 -1.50 -16.51 -14.04
C LYS A 117 -0.95 -16.12 -15.39
N LYS A 118 0.37 -16.13 -15.50
CA LYS A 118 1.05 -15.90 -16.77
C LYS A 118 0.91 -17.14 -17.65
N LYS A 119 0.47 -16.93 -18.89
CA LYS A 119 0.46 -17.92 -19.98
C LYS A 119 1.13 -17.26 -21.18
N GLU A 120 2.41 -17.57 -21.42
CA GLU A 120 3.24 -16.89 -22.41
C GLU A 120 3.28 -15.37 -22.17
N SER A 121 2.79 -14.55 -23.10
CA SER A 121 2.70 -13.10 -22.99
C SER A 121 1.35 -12.60 -22.47
N MET A 122 0.40 -13.51 -22.20
CA MET A 122 -0.93 -13.19 -21.68
C MET A 122 -1.04 -13.45 -20.20
N LEU A 123 -1.83 -12.64 -19.53
CA LEU A 123 -2.24 -12.81 -18.14
C LEU A 123 -3.70 -13.24 -18.11
N VAL A 124 -3.93 -14.43 -17.58
CA VAL A 124 -5.29 -14.96 -17.40
C VAL A 124 -5.69 -14.78 -15.96
N SER A 125 -6.83 -14.14 -15.74
CA SER A 125 -7.31 -13.81 -14.39
C SER A 125 -8.50 -14.66 -13.94
N ASP A 126 -8.50 -14.96 -12.65
CA ASP A 126 -9.63 -15.56 -11.93
C ASP A 126 -10.04 -14.63 -10.78
N LYS A 127 -11.33 -14.43 -10.60
CA LYS A 127 -11.87 -13.69 -9.45
C LYS A 127 -11.66 -14.49 -8.17
N ILE A 128 -11.14 -13.85 -7.14
CA ILE A 128 -10.93 -14.48 -5.83
C ILE A 128 -11.71 -13.81 -4.70
N MET A 129 -12.12 -12.56 -4.86
CA MET A 129 -12.97 -11.85 -3.92
C MET A 129 -13.89 -10.88 -4.64
N ASP A 130 -15.16 -10.90 -4.25
CA ASP A 130 -16.17 -9.97 -4.75
C ASP A 130 -15.98 -8.58 -4.14
N ALA A 131 -16.24 -7.57 -4.96
CA ALA A 131 -16.34 -6.21 -4.46
C ALA A 131 -17.61 -6.04 -3.63
N LYS A 132 -17.50 -5.40 -2.47
CA LYS A 132 -18.65 -5.09 -1.63
C LYS A 132 -19.43 -3.92 -2.22
N LYS A 133 -20.74 -4.11 -2.42
CA LYS A 133 -21.66 -3.02 -2.73
C LYS A 133 -22.22 -2.46 -1.43
N LEU A 134 -21.91 -1.21 -1.14
CA LEU A 134 -22.37 -0.54 0.08
C LEU A 134 -23.70 0.16 -0.12
N THR A 135 -23.93 0.70 -1.31
CA THR A 135 -25.17 1.39 -1.67
C THR A 135 -25.63 0.98 -3.06
N SER A 136 -26.89 1.22 -3.41
CA SER A 136 -27.44 1.00 -4.75
C SER A 136 -26.98 2.04 -5.78
N LYS A 137 -26.41 3.16 -5.32
CA LYS A 137 -25.90 4.24 -6.17
C LYS A 137 -24.42 4.05 -6.48
N LYS A 138 -23.92 4.77 -7.49
CA LYS A 138 -22.48 4.79 -7.82
C LYS A 138 -21.66 5.10 -6.57
N THR A 139 -20.75 4.20 -6.24
CA THR A 139 -20.02 4.25 -4.99
C THR A 139 -18.55 4.52 -5.29
N PHE A 140 -17.99 5.54 -4.64
CA PHE A 140 -16.55 5.63 -4.47
C PHE A 140 -16.19 4.87 -3.21
N TYR A 141 -15.13 4.07 -3.23
CA TYR A 141 -14.70 3.34 -2.05
C TYR A 141 -13.58 4.10 -1.34
N PRO A 142 -13.46 3.95 -0.02
CA PRO A 142 -12.31 4.46 0.69
C PRO A 142 -11.05 3.82 0.11
N PHE A 143 -10.03 4.62 -0.05
CA PHE A 143 -8.75 4.19 -0.59
C PHE A 143 -8.05 3.29 0.44
N LEU A 144 -7.65 2.10 0.04
CA LEU A 144 -6.74 1.27 0.81
C LEU A 144 -5.30 1.66 0.44
N TYR A 145 -4.52 2.07 1.42
CA TYR A 145 -3.14 2.54 1.15
C TYR A 145 -2.20 1.39 0.80
N PHE A 146 -2.23 0.31 1.59
CA PHE A 146 -1.44 -0.90 1.37
C PHE A 146 -2.33 -2.11 1.56
N PRO A 147 -3.08 -2.47 0.51
CA PRO A 147 -4.11 -3.51 0.62
C PRO A 147 -3.54 -4.92 0.74
N MET A 148 -2.27 -5.12 0.38
CA MET A 148 -1.65 -6.44 0.32
C MET A 148 -0.22 -6.40 0.85
N ILE A 149 0.15 -7.43 1.61
CA ILE A 149 1.52 -7.67 2.09
C ILE A 149 1.92 -9.12 1.89
N SER A 150 3.19 -9.34 1.59
CA SER A 150 3.83 -10.65 1.69
C SER A 150 4.66 -10.67 2.96
N PHE A 151 4.44 -11.67 3.80
CA PHE A 151 5.09 -11.80 5.08
C PHE A 151 5.28 -13.29 5.43
N ASP A 152 6.49 -13.69 5.79
CA ASP A 152 6.86 -15.07 6.14
C ASP A 152 6.38 -16.09 5.09
N ASN A 153 6.65 -15.81 3.82
CA ASN A 153 6.17 -16.57 2.65
C ASN A 153 4.64 -16.77 2.60
N GLN A 154 3.90 -15.97 3.33
CA GLN A 154 2.45 -15.92 3.31
C GLN A 154 1.97 -14.61 2.70
N TYR A 155 0.78 -14.63 2.14
CA TYR A 155 0.21 -13.49 1.44
C TYR A 155 -1.06 -13.06 2.15
N PHE A 156 -1.06 -11.82 2.66
CA PHE A 156 -2.19 -11.26 3.38
C PHE A 156 -2.75 -10.06 2.63
N PHE A 157 -4.04 -9.85 2.76
CA PHE A 157 -4.70 -8.70 2.20
C PHE A 157 -5.95 -8.31 3.00
N ILE A 158 -6.40 -7.10 2.79
CA ILE A 158 -7.58 -6.52 3.43
C ILE A 158 -8.61 -6.15 2.38
N SER A 159 -9.85 -5.98 2.82
CA SER A 159 -10.96 -5.56 1.99
C SER A 159 -11.57 -4.29 2.55
N VAL A 160 -12.12 -3.45 1.70
CA VAL A 160 -12.84 -2.25 2.14
C VAL A 160 -14.00 -2.62 3.08
N PHE A 161 -14.23 -1.80 4.09
CA PHE A 161 -15.27 -2.03 5.10
C PHE A 161 -15.21 -3.44 5.72
N SER A 162 -14.00 -3.91 5.97
CA SER A 162 -13.75 -5.20 6.60
C SER A 162 -12.92 -5.04 7.87
N ASN A 163 -13.27 -5.82 8.86
CA ASN A 163 -12.49 -6.01 10.08
C ASN A 163 -11.69 -7.32 10.05
N LYS A 164 -11.52 -7.91 8.85
CA LYS A 164 -10.79 -9.15 8.63
C LYS A 164 -9.54 -8.90 7.81
N ILE A 165 -8.48 -9.57 8.20
CA ILE A 165 -7.29 -9.75 7.38
C ILE A 165 -7.40 -11.15 6.76
N TYR A 166 -7.31 -11.22 5.45
CA TYR A 166 -7.41 -12.46 4.69
C TYR A 166 -6.04 -12.99 4.34
N LYS A 167 -5.92 -14.31 4.26
CA LYS A 167 -4.76 -15.02 3.76
C LYS A 167 -5.08 -15.66 2.41
N TYR A 168 -4.13 -15.57 1.49
CA TYR A 168 -4.15 -16.31 0.24
C TYR A 168 -3.15 -17.45 0.31
N GLU A 169 -3.61 -18.66 0.08
CA GLU A 169 -2.81 -19.89 0.12
C GLU A 169 -3.44 -20.93 -0.80
N ASP A 170 -2.63 -21.56 -1.66
CA ASP A 170 -3.05 -22.63 -2.57
C ASP A 170 -4.29 -22.29 -3.45
N GLY A 171 -4.34 -21.06 -3.93
CA GLY A 171 -5.46 -20.59 -4.76
C GLY A 171 -6.73 -20.26 -4.00
N LYS A 172 -6.71 -20.29 -2.67
CA LYS A 172 -7.87 -20.06 -1.81
C LYS A 172 -7.68 -18.82 -0.93
N VAL A 173 -8.78 -18.16 -0.66
CA VAL A 173 -8.86 -17.03 0.27
C VAL A 173 -9.58 -17.49 1.53
N GLN A 174 -8.98 -17.22 2.68
CA GLN A 174 -9.60 -17.48 3.98
C GLN A 174 -9.30 -16.36 4.97
N PRO A 175 -10.21 -16.06 5.92
CA PRO A 175 -9.89 -15.14 7.01
C PRO A 175 -8.75 -15.72 7.86
N ALA A 176 -7.73 -14.89 8.10
CA ALA A 176 -6.60 -15.23 8.96
C ALA A 176 -6.72 -14.58 10.34
N TYR A 177 -7.11 -13.32 10.37
CA TYR A 177 -7.26 -12.56 11.61
C TYR A 177 -8.56 -11.76 11.58
N TYR A 178 -9.08 -11.51 12.78
CA TYR A 178 -10.29 -10.74 13.00
C TYR A 178 -10.01 -9.64 14.02
N ILE A 179 -10.32 -8.40 13.69
CA ILE A 179 -10.17 -7.25 14.57
C ILE A 179 -11.54 -6.92 15.16
N ASP A 180 -11.71 -7.19 16.45
CA ASP A 180 -12.95 -6.93 17.19
C ASP A 180 -12.87 -5.59 17.91
N ILE A 181 -13.14 -4.52 17.17
CA ILE A 181 -13.25 -3.15 17.70
C ILE A 181 -14.68 -2.68 17.47
N PRO A 182 -15.37 -2.16 18.48
CA PRO A 182 -16.71 -1.61 18.32
C PRO A 182 -16.76 -0.54 17.24
N ASN A 183 -17.79 -0.58 16.40
CA ASN A 183 -18.01 0.36 15.31
C ASN A 183 -16.89 0.47 14.28
N LEU A 184 -15.97 -0.49 14.22
CA LEU A 184 -14.89 -0.51 13.21
C LEU A 184 -15.41 -0.50 11.78
N ILE A 185 -16.56 -1.12 11.57
CA ILE A 185 -17.25 -1.18 10.28
C ILE A 185 -18.76 -0.95 10.50
N PRO A 186 -19.49 -0.45 9.48
CA PRO A 186 -20.92 -0.33 9.56
C PRO A 186 -21.59 -1.71 9.72
N SER A 187 -22.63 -1.78 10.54
CA SER A 187 -23.45 -2.99 10.67
C SER A 187 -24.30 -3.22 9.43
N GLY A 188 -24.72 -4.48 9.21
CA GLY A 188 -25.64 -4.79 8.10
C GLY A 188 -26.97 -4.01 8.18
N ALA A 189 -27.48 -3.78 9.38
CA ALA A 189 -28.71 -2.98 9.59
C ALA A 189 -28.48 -1.51 9.17
N PHE A 190 -27.36 -0.93 9.57
CA PHE A 190 -26.99 0.43 9.18
C PHE A 190 -26.86 0.58 7.65
N LEU A 191 -26.23 -0.38 6.98
CA LEU A 191 -26.09 -0.38 5.52
C LEU A 191 -27.44 -0.54 4.81
N GLU A 192 -28.33 -1.37 5.33
CA GLU A 192 -29.67 -1.54 4.76
C GLU A 192 -30.52 -0.26 4.92
N GLU A 193 -30.44 0.42 6.06
CA GLU A 193 -31.10 1.70 6.30
C GLU A 193 -30.62 2.78 5.32
N HIS A 194 -29.35 2.77 4.97
CA HIS A 194 -28.72 3.79 4.12
C HIS A 194 -28.41 3.32 2.69
N LYS A 195 -28.98 2.22 2.24
CA LYS A 195 -28.68 1.60 0.92
C LYS A 195 -28.86 2.52 -0.28
N ASP A 196 -29.77 3.50 -0.19
CA ASP A 196 -30.08 4.46 -1.25
C ASP A 196 -29.39 5.83 -1.04
N THR A 197 -28.53 5.93 -0.02
CA THR A 197 -27.79 7.14 0.30
C THR A 197 -26.60 7.30 -0.65
N ASP A 198 -26.30 8.53 -1.05
CA ASP A 198 -25.06 8.84 -1.77
C ASP A 198 -23.83 8.51 -0.93
N PHE A 199 -22.76 8.06 -1.58
CA PHE A 199 -21.56 7.63 -0.85
C PHE A 199 -20.95 8.72 0.07
N PHE A 200 -20.86 9.95 -0.42
CA PHE A 200 -20.28 11.03 0.39
C PHE A 200 -21.14 11.39 1.60
N GLU A 201 -22.47 11.34 1.41
CA GLU A 201 -23.39 11.54 2.52
C GLU A 201 -23.36 10.33 3.49
N LEU A 202 -23.23 9.09 2.97
CA LEU A 202 -23.02 7.91 3.82
C LEU A 202 -21.76 8.06 4.67
N MET A 203 -20.64 8.46 4.10
CA MET A 203 -19.38 8.68 4.83
C MET A 203 -19.52 9.76 5.90
N LYS A 204 -20.28 10.81 5.63
CA LYS A 204 -20.57 11.87 6.62
C LYS A 204 -21.42 11.34 7.77
N ILE A 205 -22.46 10.56 7.49
CA ILE A 205 -23.32 9.92 8.50
C ILE A 205 -22.48 8.94 9.34
N MET A 206 -21.64 8.11 8.71
CA MET A 206 -20.73 7.19 9.42
C MET A 206 -19.82 7.97 10.38
N LYS A 207 -19.19 9.04 9.91
CA LYS A 207 -18.34 9.90 10.75
C LYS A 207 -19.10 10.51 11.93
N GLN A 208 -20.34 10.98 11.73
CA GLN A 208 -21.18 11.56 12.79
C GLN A 208 -21.57 10.51 13.84
N ASN A 209 -21.68 9.24 13.46
CA ASN A 209 -22.01 8.12 14.32
C ASN A 209 -20.77 7.35 14.83
N GLU A 210 -19.56 7.89 14.62
CA GLU A 210 -18.29 7.26 14.98
C GLU A 210 -18.13 5.84 14.44
N ILE A 211 -18.63 5.61 13.22
CA ILE A 211 -18.49 4.34 12.50
C ILE A 211 -17.28 4.43 11.58
N GLY A 212 -16.35 3.49 11.74
CA GLY A 212 -15.13 3.40 10.95
C GLY A 212 -15.34 2.75 9.57
N THR A 213 -14.29 2.77 8.77
CA THR A 213 -14.26 2.20 7.41
C THR A 213 -13.53 0.87 7.32
N GLY A 214 -13.12 0.31 8.45
CA GLY A 214 -12.38 -0.93 8.51
C GLY A 214 -10.87 -0.72 8.55
N ILE A 215 -10.15 -1.72 8.10
CA ILE A 215 -8.69 -1.71 8.02
C ILE A 215 -8.28 -1.00 6.73
N LEU A 216 -7.41 0.00 6.81
CA LEU A 216 -7.01 0.86 5.68
C LEU A 216 -5.64 0.51 5.09
N ALA A 217 -4.77 -0.09 5.89
CA ALA A 217 -3.45 -0.52 5.45
C ALA A 217 -2.93 -1.67 6.29
N LEU A 218 -2.07 -2.47 5.69
CA LEU A 218 -1.27 -3.50 6.37
C LEU A 218 0.21 -3.24 6.16
N GLU A 219 0.99 -3.55 7.18
CA GLU A 219 2.43 -3.67 7.11
C GLU A 219 2.90 -4.81 8.01
N ALA A 220 4.06 -5.37 7.75
CA ALA A 220 4.64 -6.40 8.58
C ALA A 220 6.16 -6.28 8.67
N SER A 221 6.69 -6.58 9.83
CA SER A 221 8.10 -6.89 10.05
C SER A 221 8.25 -8.34 10.48
N LEU A 222 9.46 -8.83 10.71
CA LEU A 222 9.68 -10.20 11.18
C LEU A 222 8.91 -10.51 12.46
N ASP A 223 8.82 -9.56 13.37
CA ASP A 223 8.24 -9.76 14.70
C ASP A 223 6.82 -9.20 14.85
N TYR A 224 6.41 -8.27 13.98
CA TYR A 224 5.19 -7.50 14.15
C TYR A 224 4.31 -7.48 12.91
N LEU A 225 2.99 -7.44 13.14
CA LEU A 225 1.99 -7.08 12.13
C LEU A 225 1.37 -5.75 12.53
N PHE A 226 1.30 -4.83 11.58
CA PHE A 226 0.69 -3.51 11.76
C PHE A 226 -0.57 -3.41 10.91
N ALA A 227 -1.63 -2.87 11.51
CA ALA A 227 -2.86 -2.56 10.81
C ALA A 227 -3.27 -1.11 11.10
N LEU A 228 -3.40 -0.30 10.07
CA LEU A 228 -3.96 1.03 10.19
C LEU A 228 -5.48 0.94 10.21
N VAL A 229 -6.09 1.46 11.26
CA VAL A 229 -7.52 1.47 11.47
C VAL A 229 -7.92 2.89 11.84
N ASP A 230 -8.59 3.58 10.93
CA ASP A 230 -8.95 4.98 11.11
C ASP A 230 -7.70 5.85 11.42
N LYS A 231 -7.57 6.35 12.65
CA LYS A 231 -6.41 7.13 13.12
C LYS A 231 -5.46 6.33 14.02
N ASN A 232 -5.74 5.05 14.21
CA ASN A 232 -5.01 4.18 15.13
C ASN A 232 -4.17 3.18 14.34
N THR A 233 -2.97 2.95 14.81
CA THR A 233 -2.17 1.81 14.37
C THR A 233 -2.27 0.71 15.43
N LEU A 234 -2.76 -0.44 15.01
CA LEU A 234 -2.72 -1.65 15.80
C LEU A 234 -1.37 -2.34 15.54
N ILE A 235 -0.70 -2.72 16.60
CA ILE A 235 0.59 -3.40 16.56
C ILE A 235 0.41 -4.75 17.23
N TRP A 236 0.56 -5.82 16.50
CA TRP A 236 0.50 -7.17 17.03
C TRP A 236 1.89 -7.81 17.04
N ASP A 237 2.35 -8.17 18.24
CA ASP A 237 3.55 -8.97 18.46
C ASP A 237 3.22 -10.43 18.19
N LYS A 238 3.84 -11.03 17.18
CA LYS A 238 3.53 -12.39 16.72
C LYS A 238 3.98 -13.46 17.71
N GLU A 239 5.09 -13.25 18.40
CA GLU A 239 5.63 -14.19 19.37
C GLU A 239 4.83 -14.17 20.68
N LYS A 240 4.52 -12.97 21.15
CA LYS A 240 3.85 -12.77 22.45
C LYS A 240 2.31 -12.79 22.34
N GLY A 241 1.76 -12.65 21.14
CA GLY A 241 0.31 -12.54 20.92
C GLY A 241 -0.31 -11.26 21.49
N ILE A 242 0.50 -10.21 21.73
CA ILE A 242 0.04 -8.95 22.30
C ILE A 242 -0.37 -8.01 21.19
N LEU A 243 -1.54 -7.38 21.35
CA LEU A 243 -2.03 -6.31 20.50
C LEU A 243 -2.00 -4.99 21.25
N ILE A 244 -1.37 -3.99 20.69
CA ILE A 244 -1.36 -2.61 21.21
C ILE A 244 -2.00 -1.70 20.19
N SER A 245 -2.88 -0.81 20.67
CA SER A 245 -3.40 0.30 19.87
C SER A 245 -2.62 1.57 20.19
N HIS A 246 -2.06 2.18 19.18
CA HIS A 246 -1.39 3.47 19.31
C HIS A 246 -2.14 4.52 18.49
N THR A 247 -2.68 5.53 19.21
CA THR A 247 -3.30 6.67 18.54
C THR A 247 -2.22 7.65 18.11
N TYR A 248 -2.22 8.00 16.85
CA TYR A 248 -1.34 9.00 16.29
C TYR A 248 -1.55 10.36 16.97
N ASN A 249 -0.54 10.83 17.67
CA ASN A 249 -0.53 12.21 18.14
C ASN A 249 0.17 13.09 17.09
N SER A 250 -0.55 14.08 16.57
CA SER A 250 -0.28 14.84 15.35
C SER A 250 0.99 15.70 15.33
N ASN A 251 1.80 15.71 16.39
CA ASN A 251 2.87 16.70 16.52
C ASN A 251 4.23 16.29 15.94
N LEU A 252 4.46 15.02 15.60
CA LEU A 252 5.61 14.54 14.82
C LEU A 252 5.26 13.22 14.16
N ASN A 253 4.35 13.27 13.19
CA ASN A 253 3.93 12.09 12.43
C ASN A 253 4.98 11.68 11.39
N LEU A 254 6.17 11.28 11.82
CA LEU A 254 7.11 10.55 10.97
C LEU A 254 6.48 9.26 10.41
N TYR A 255 5.46 8.74 11.10
CA TYR A 255 4.76 7.51 10.73
C TYR A 255 3.50 7.73 9.86
N SER A 256 2.95 8.95 9.79
CA SER A 256 1.78 9.22 8.93
C SER A 256 2.13 9.40 7.46
N SER A 257 3.38 9.67 7.18
CA SER A 257 3.86 9.73 5.82
C SER A 257 4.33 8.35 5.37
N ILE A 258 3.35 7.43 5.29
CA ILE A 258 3.44 6.33 4.34
C ILE A 258 4.44 5.24 4.72
N LEU A 259 3.92 4.25 5.33
CA LEU A 259 4.38 2.89 5.25
C LEU A 259 4.57 2.54 3.76
N VAL A 260 5.78 2.64 3.23
CA VAL A 260 6.08 2.21 1.87
C VAL A 260 6.46 0.74 1.95
N GLY A 261 5.46 -0.11 1.89
CA GLY A 261 5.51 -1.53 2.14
C GLY A 261 6.80 -2.24 1.71
N GLY A 262 7.37 -2.97 2.65
CA GLY A 262 8.44 -3.93 2.45
C GLY A 262 8.20 -5.15 3.34
N ALA A 263 8.44 -6.33 2.83
CA ALA A 263 8.37 -7.58 3.61
C ALA A 263 9.75 -7.92 4.21
N SER A 264 10.39 -6.96 4.83
CA SER A 264 11.69 -7.14 5.49
C SER A 264 11.73 -6.27 6.73
N ASP A 265 12.71 -6.47 7.60
CA ASP A 265 12.94 -5.59 8.77
C ASP A 265 13.28 -4.15 8.39
N GLU A 266 13.44 -3.88 7.11
CA GLU A 266 13.80 -2.58 6.56
C GLU A 266 12.54 -1.91 5.98
N HIS A 267 12.07 -0.89 6.66
CA HIS A 267 10.95 -0.07 6.22
C HIS A 267 11.46 1.23 5.61
N ILE A 268 10.82 1.66 4.53
CA ILE A 268 11.17 2.89 3.85
C ILE A 268 9.98 3.83 3.96
N GLY A 269 10.24 5.04 4.39
CA GLY A 269 9.29 6.14 4.35
C GLY A 269 9.79 7.26 3.46
N SER A 270 8.89 8.18 3.13
CA SER A 270 9.24 9.41 2.46
C SER A 270 8.56 10.59 3.13
N LEU A 271 9.28 11.69 3.28
CA LEU A 271 8.76 12.95 3.79
C LEU A 271 8.97 14.01 2.72
N SER A 272 7.94 14.81 2.45
CA SER A 272 8.09 15.96 1.55
C SER A 272 9.06 16.98 2.15
N ALA A 273 9.76 17.70 1.30
CA ALA A 273 10.62 18.81 1.77
C ALA A 273 9.79 19.88 2.50
N SER A 274 8.57 20.15 2.04
CA SER A 274 7.62 21.06 2.72
C SER A 274 7.31 20.63 4.15
N PHE A 275 7.27 19.31 4.44
CA PHE A 275 7.10 18.83 5.82
C PHE A 275 8.21 19.34 6.75
N PHE A 276 9.46 19.30 6.32
CA PHE A 276 10.59 19.80 7.10
C PHE A 276 10.52 21.31 7.29
N TYR A 277 10.15 22.02 6.26
CA TYR A 277 9.97 23.47 6.29
C TYR A 277 8.87 23.91 7.26
N GLU A 278 7.69 23.32 7.13
CA GLU A 278 6.50 23.66 7.94
C GLU A 278 6.66 23.25 9.41
N ASN A 279 7.37 22.16 9.69
CA ASN A 279 7.54 21.60 11.04
C ASN A 279 8.91 21.88 11.66
N LYS A 280 9.69 22.80 11.11
CA LYS A 280 11.04 23.12 11.54
C LYS A 280 11.20 23.35 13.04
N GLY A 281 10.24 24.10 13.64
CA GLY A 281 10.24 24.39 15.06
C GLY A 281 10.06 23.14 15.95
N ASP A 282 9.20 22.23 15.55
CA ASP A 282 8.91 21.00 16.28
C ASP A 282 10.06 19.99 16.14
N ILE A 283 10.60 19.86 14.94
CA ILE A 283 11.77 19.03 14.66
C ILE A 283 12.95 19.43 15.55
N LYS A 284 13.23 20.72 15.65
CA LYS A 284 14.31 21.24 16.52
C LYS A 284 14.05 20.99 18.00
N ARG A 285 12.79 21.03 18.45
CA ARG A 285 12.45 20.68 19.84
C ARG A 285 12.66 19.20 20.13
N GLY A 286 12.55 18.31 19.12
CA GLY A 286 12.77 16.88 19.24
C GLY A 286 14.22 16.47 19.47
N LYS A 287 15.20 17.38 19.31
CA LYS A 287 16.64 17.19 19.54
C LYS A 287 17.30 16.09 18.65
N ASP A 288 16.69 15.74 17.54
CA ASP A 288 17.32 14.89 16.55
C ASP A 288 18.20 15.76 15.65
N GLU A 289 19.51 15.51 15.69
CA GLU A 289 20.50 16.32 14.97
C GLU A 289 20.37 16.20 13.46
N MET A 290 20.09 15.00 12.94
CA MET A 290 19.93 14.75 11.51
C MET A 290 18.67 15.41 10.98
N LEU A 291 17.53 15.22 11.64
CA LEU A 291 16.28 15.86 11.26
C LEU A 291 16.38 17.38 11.37
N SER A 292 17.07 17.90 12.39
CA SER A 292 17.29 19.33 12.57
C SER A 292 18.15 19.93 11.44
N MET A 293 19.18 19.22 11.02
CA MET A 293 20.02 19.60 9.88
C MET A 293 19.20 19.63 8.57
N LEU A 294 18.38 18.59 8.31
CA LEU A 294 17.50 18.55 7.15
C LEU A 294 16.52 19.72 7.15
N ALA A 295 15.89 20.00 8.28
CA ALA A 295 14.97 21.13 8.43
C ALA A 295 15.64 22.51 8.24
N ASP A 296 16.95 22.62 8.45
CA ASP A 296 17.71 23.85 8.20
C ASP A 296 18.17 24.00 6.75
N THR A 297 18.35 22.90 6.04
CA THR A 297 18.93 22.89 4.68
C THR A 297 17.91 22.79 3.57
N LEU A 298 16.74 22.15 3.83
CA LEU A 298 15.71 21.93 2.82
C LEU A 298 14.80 23.18 2.67
N SER A 299 14.43 23.45 1.42
CA SER A 299 13.35 24.36 1.03
C SER A 299 12.09 23.57 0.71
N ASP A 300 10.94 24.22 0.59
CA ASP A 300 9.67 23.58 0.22
C ASP A 300 9.62 23.07 -1.23
N GLU A 301 10.53 23.53 -2.08
CA GLU A 301 10.65 23.14 -3.48
C GLU A 301 11.63 21.96 -3.70
N ASP A 302 12.33 21.53 -2.66
CA ASP A 302 13.28 20.40 -2.76
C ASP A 302 12.59 19.06 -2.93
N ASN A 303 13.35 18.07 -3.37
CA ASN A 303 12.86 16.70 -3.51
C ASN A 303 12.50 16.09 -2.13
N PRO A 304 11.53 15.15 -2.08
CA PRO A 304 11.23 14.41 -0.86
C PRO A 304 12.45 13.69 -0.31
N VAL A 305 12.54 13.62 1.01
CA VAL A 305 13.56 12.85 1.72
C VAL A 305 13.08 11.42 1.87
N LEU A 306 13.86 10.46 1.40
CA LEU A 306 13.66 9.05 1.71
C LEU A 306 14.38 8.73 3.01
N TYR A 307 13.73 8.02 3.91
CA TYR A 307 14.34 7.53 5.13
C TYR A 307 14.07 6.05 5.30
N GLN A 308 15.02 5.36 5.91
CA GLN A 308 14.91 3.96 6.26
C GLN A 308 14.81 3.83 7.78
N TYR A 309 13.93 2.97 8.25
CA TYR A 309 13.75 2.73 9.67
C TYR A 309 13.56 1.25 9.97
N TYR A 310 13.79 0.89 11.21
CA TYR A 310 13.70 -0.47 11.73
C TYR A 310 12.88 -0.47 13.00
N PHE A 311 12.00 -1.44 13.14
CA PHE A 311 11.31 -1.65 14.40
C PHE A 311 12.26 -2.33 15.41
N LYS A 312 12.29 -1.82 16.63
CA LYS A 312 13.05 -2.47 17.70
C LYS A 312 12.40 -3.79 18.07
N LYS A 313 13.19 -4.82 18.36
CA LYS A 313 12.69 -6.15 18.77
C LYS A 313 11.79 -6.14 20.00
N ASN A 314 11.93 -5.15 20.87
CA ASN A 314 11.11 -4.95 22.07
C ASN A 314 10.13 -3.77 21.94
N LEU A 315 9.65 -3.48 20.72
CA LEU A 315 8.76 -2.33 20.45
C LEU A 315 7.54 -2.32 21.38
N VAL A 316 6.88 -3.46 21.55
CA VAL A 316 5.68 -3.59 22.41
C VAL A 316 6.02 -3.29 23.87
N GLU A 317 7.11 -3.81 24.41
CA GLU A 317 7.57 -3.52 25.77
C GLU A 317 7.87 -2.04 25.98
N LEU A 318 8.56 -1.43 25.03
CA LEU A 318 8.87 0.02 25.08
C LEU A 318 7.60 0.88 25.03
N LEU A 319 6.57 0.46 24.28
CA LEU A 319 5.29 1.16 24.25
C LEU A 319 4.52 0.98 25.56
N VAL A 320 4.50 -0.23 26.13
CA VAL A 320 3.88 -0.50 27.43
C VAL A 320 4.53 0.33 28.53
N GLU A 321 5.87 0.31 28.62
CA GLU A 321 6.61 1.11 29.60
C GLU A 321 6.38 2.61 29.46
N LYS A 322 6.35 3.11 28.22
CA LYS A 322 6.19 4.54 27.96
C LYS A 322 4.81 5.08 28.32
N TYR A 323 3.78 4.27 28.14
CA TYR A 323 2.37 4.71 28.31
C TYR A 323 1.70 4.11 29.56
N GLU A 324 2.44 3.37 30.40
CA GLU A 324 1.93 2.73 31.62
C GLU A 324 0.67 1.86 31.37
N LEU A 325 0.66 1.09 30.27
CA LEU A 325 -0.45 0.26 29.82
C LEU A 325 -0.48 -1.10 30.51
#